data_e82b7dd6a992e865b060efa0cdbbbbff
#
_entry.id   e82b7dd6a992e865b060efa0cdbbbbff
#
_cell.length_a   1.000
_cell.length_b   1.000
_cell.length_c   1.000
_cell.angle_alpha   90.00
_cell.angle_beta   90.00
_cell.angle_gamma   90.00
#
_symmetry.space_group_name_H-M   'P 1'
#
loop_
_entity.id
_entity.type
_entity.pdbx_description
1 polymer ?
#
loop_
_entity_poly.entity_id
_entity_poly.type
_entity_poly.pdbx_seq_one_letter_code
_entity_poly.pdbx_strand_id
1 'polypeptide(L)'
;MPEPSLRYVIVNVWRDTESSRTEYILGRNSRSEYRLYQTVPLRALIQNHQLHSQFHLDLDARVYTTLYLPEDRIPTSFTTRAPIQRPSGRTIHVHTETIDTGERREMFGNTARRVIIRTTLRVTPEDDARSGEAESDGWYIDPPAAWRALHPLRGHAIFISGDETPVFTDAGPRENGFPLLVSKTEHSRFRDAKGNLRVRTTEYRDEVTEFSEEPLDTDLFVPPRDFERVSRLPGEPAIPFALRLRIGWQNLKHKLIAR
;
A
#
# COMPACT_ATOMS: atom_id res chain seq x y z
N MET A 1 -27.08 10.42 3.67
CA MET A 1 -26.30 9.66 4.67
C MET A 1 -24.93 10.31 4.75
N PRO A 2 -24.33 10.45 5.94
CA PRO A 2 -22.97 10.94 6.05
C PRO A 2 -21.99 10.03 5.28
N GLU A 3 -20.91 10.59 4.75
CA GLU A 3 -19.88 9.79 4.11
C GLU A 3 -19.25 8.83 5.13
N PRO A 4 -18.97 7.58 4.74
CA PRO A 4 -18.33 6.62 5.63
C PRO A 4 -16.92 7.09 5.97
N SER A 5 -16.59 7.00 7.24
CA SER A 5 -15.30 7.44 7.80
C SER A 5 -14.61 6.33 8.56
N LEU A 6 -13.27 6.39 8.59
CA LEU A 6 -12.43 5.45 9.33
C LEU A 6 -11.13 6.12 9.74
N ARG A 7 -10.75 5.98 11.00
CA ARG A 7 -9.41 6.30 11.52
C ARG A 7 -8.80 5.07 12.17
N TYR A 8 -7.56 4.78 11.88
CA TYR A 8 -6.83 3.74 12.59
C TYR A 8 -5.34 4.07 12.68
N VAL A 9 -4.69 3.53 13.72
CA VAL A 9 -3.24 3.57 13.89
C VAL A 9 -2.72 2.15 13.66
N ILE A 10 -1.74 2.02 12.78
CA ILE A 10 -1.08 0.76 12.50
C ILE A 10 0.39 0.85 12.87
N VAL A 11 0.86 -0.14 13.61
CA VAL A 11 2.26 -0.36 13.95
C VAL A 11 2.79 -1.47 13.07
N ASN A 12 3.85 -1.16 12.33
CA ASN A 12 4.56 -2.12 11.50
C ASN A 12 5.89 -2.47 12.16
N VAL A 13 6.14 -3.74 12.36
CA VAL A 13 7.42 -4.26 12.85
C VAL A 13 8.07 -5.05 11.73
N TRP A 14 9.25 -4.61 11.34
CA TRP A 14 10.07 -5.29 10.34
C TRP A 14 11.47 -5.50 10.90
N ARG A 15 11.84 -6.76 11.13
CA ARG A 15 13.02 -7.11 11.91
C ARG A 15 12.97 -6.42 13.28
N ASP A 16 13.99 -5.61 13.61
CA ASP A 16 14.09 -4.85 14.86
C ASP A 16 13.63 -3.40 14.73
N THR A 17 12.99 -3.06 13.60
CA THR A 17 12.54 -1.69 13.34
C THR A 17 11.03 -1.62 13.46
N GLU A 18 10.57 -0.76 14.35
CA GLU A 18 9.16 -0.41 14.51
C GLU A 18 8.89 0.95 13.85
N SER A 19 7.79 1.03 13.16
CA SER A 19 7.25 2.27 12.62
C SER A 19 5.74 2.31 12.82
N SER A 20 5.19 3.50 13.03
CA SER A 20 3.75 3.69 13.15
C SER A 20 3.25 4.69 12.13
N ARG A 21 1.99 4.52 11.72
CA ARG A 21 1.29 5.48 10.90
C ARG A 21 -0.17 5.57 11.31
N THR A 22 -0.73 6.77 11.18
CA THR A 22 -2.15 7.02 11.36
C THR A 22 -2.80 7.19 10.00
N GLU A 23 -3.87 6.47 9.76
CA GLU A 23 -4.64 6.52 8.53
C GLU A 23 -6.02 7.10 8.80
N TYR A 24 -6.46 8.01 7.94
CA TYR A 24 -7.79 8.62 7.94
C TYR A 24 -8.42 8.40 6.57
N ILE A 25 -9.66 7.96 6.54
CA ILE A 25 -10.43 7.72 5.32
C ILE A 25 -11.79 8.38 5.46
N LEU A 26 -12.19 9.19 4.47
CA LEU A 26 -13.50 9.78 4.35
C LEU A 26 -14.00 9.63 2.92
N GLY A 27 -14.94 8.75 2.69
CA GLY A 27 -15.38 8.38 1.36
C GLY A 27 -14.22 7.89 0.50
N ARG A 28 -13.85 8.66 -0.53
CA ARG A 28 -12.70 8.37 -1.42
C ARG A 28 -11.43 9.12 -1.03
N ASN A 29 -11.51 10.04 -0.07
CA ASN A 29 -10.35 10.80 0.37
C ASN A 29 -9.57 10.00 1.42
N SER A 30 -8.25 10.14 1.40
CA SER A 30 -7.39 9.52 2.41
C SER A 30 -6.29 10.45 2.88
N ARG A 31 -5.89 10.28 4.13
CA ARG A 31 -4.72 10.92 4.73
C ARG A 31 -3.94 9.88 5.50
N SER A 32 -2.64 9.82 5.26
CA SER A 32 -1.70 8.94 5.93
C SER A 32 -0.63 9.79 6.60
N GLU A 33 -0.51 9.71 7.93
CA GLU A 33 0.54 10.38 8.69
C GLU A 33 1.55 9.35 9.16
N TYR A 34 2.82 9.57 8.89
CA TYR A 34 3.87 8.61 9.18
C TYR A 34 5.21 9.27 9.47
N ARG A 35 6.00 8.57 10.29
CA ARG A 35 7.41 8.87 10.52
C ARG A 35 8.21 7.60 10.24
N LEU A 36 9.05 7.62 9.21
CA LEU A 36 9.83 6.43 8.82
C LEU A 36 10.84 6.02 9.88
N TYR A 37 11.45 7.01 10.55
CA TYR A 37 12.40 6.81 11.66
C TYR A 37 12.28 8.00 12.62
N GLN A 38 12.69 7.84 13.87
CA GLN A 38 12.60 8.90 14.87
C GLN A 38 13.31 10.22 14.48
N THR A 39 14.36 10.12 13.66
CA THR A 39 15.16 11.27 13.19
C THR A 39 14.62 11.94 11.92
N VAL A 40 13.58 11.39 11.30
CA VAL A 40 12.97 11.94 10.08
C VAL A 40 11.74 12.78 10.44
N PRO A 41 11.45 13.84 9.69
CA PRO A 41 10.26 14.65 9.92
C PRO A 41 8.96 13.82 9.87
N LEU A 42 7.98 14.23 10.66
CA LEU A 42 6.61 13.70 10.53
C LEU A 42 6.02 14.18 9.20
N ARG A 43 5.60 13.23 8.38
CA ARG A 43 5.05 13.49 7.05
C ARG A 43 3.57 13.13 7.00
N ALA A 44 2.84 13.83 6.14
CA ALA A 44 1.50 13.40 5.78
C ALA A 44 1.35 13.37 4.25
N LEU A 45 0.64 12.33 3.79
CA LEU A 45 0.18 12.20 2.42
C LEU A 45 -1.33 12.31 2.41
N ILE A 46 -1.86 13.30 1.70
CA ILE A 46 -3.30 13.47 1.51
C ILE A 46 -3.63 13.20 0.04
N GLN A 47 -4.61 12.34 -0.20
CA GLN A 47 -5.22 12.13 -1.51
C GLN A 47 -6.65 12.67 -1.44
N ASN A 48 -6.90 13.77 -2.12
CA ASN A 48 -8.22 14.40 -2.21
C ASN A 48 -8.77 14.25 -3.62
N HIS A 49 -9.70 13.33 -3.80
CA HIS A 49 -10.30 13.02 -5.09
C HIS A 49 -11.27 14.10 -5.57
N GLN A 50 -11.88 14.87 -4.67
CA GLN A 50 -12.77 15.98 -5.05
C GLN A 50 -11.97 17.14 -5.65
N LEU A 51 -10.75 17.37 -5.16
CA LEU A 51 -9.85 18.41 -5.67
C LEU A 51 -8.89 17.91 -6.75
N HIS A 52 -8.97 16.63 -7.13
CA HIS A 52 -8.01 15.97 -8.03
C HIS A 52 -6.56 16.24 -7.64
N SER A 53 -6.27 16.23 -6.33
CA SER A 53 -4.98 16.66 -5.80
C SER A 53 -4.45 15.68 -4.76
N GLN A 54 -3.13 15.48 -4.84
CA GLN A 54 -2.36 14.81 -3.83
C GLN A 54 -1.43 15.83 -3.18
N PHE A 55 -1.45 15.89 -1.86
CA PHE A 55 -0.62 16.80 -1.09
C PHE A 55 0.37 15.99 -0.27
N HIS A 56 1.64 16.38 -0.34
CA HIS A 56 2.69 15.86 0.54
C HIS A 56 3.05 16.96 1.52
N LEU A 57 2.91 16.68 2.81
CA LEU A 57 3.13 17.64 3.89
C LEU A 57 4.37 17.25 4.70
N ASP A 58 5.11 18.25 5.11
CA ASP A 58 6.05 18.16 6.24
C ASP A 58 5.37 18.85 7.42
N LEU A 59 4.92 18.06 8.40
CA LEU A 59 4.15 18.57 9.53
C LEU A 59 5.02 19.33 10.51
N ASP A 60 6.30 18.97 10.63
CA ASP A 60 7.25 19.63 11.50
C ASP A 60 7.67 21.00 10.92
N ALA A 61 7.92 21.08 9.60
CA ALA A 61 8.27 22.33 8.92
C ALA A 61 7.05 23.19 8.50
N ARG A 62 5.83 22.66 8.61
CA ARG A 62 4.57 23.31 8.21
C ARG A 62 4.57 23.77 6.74
N VAL A 63 5.04 22.90 5.86
CA VAL A 63 5.08 23.15 4.40
C VAL A 63 4.47 21.99 3.63
N TYR A 64 4.02 22.24 2.40
CA TYR A 64 3.47 21.21 1.54
C TYR A 64 3.80 21.38 0.07
N THR A 65 3.77 20.27 -0.67
CA THR A 65 3.78 20.24 -2.13
C THR A 65 2.47 19.67 -2.66
N THR A 66 2.13 20.01 -3.90
CA THR A 66 0.90 19.52 -4.55
C THR A 66 1.26 18.80 -5.84
N LEU A 67 0.64 17.62 -6.02
CA LEU A 67 0.66 16.87 -7.27
C LEU A 67 -0.77 16.71 -7.77
N TYR A 68 -0.95 16.67 -9.10
CA TYR A 68 -2.25 16.36 -9.70
C TYR A 68 -2.56 14.86 -9.52
N LEU A 69 -3.78 14.56 -9.05
CA LEU A 69 -4.31 13.21 -8.91
C LEU A 69 -5.33 12.97 -10.04
N PRO A 70 -5.04 12.12 -11.03
CA PRO A 70 -6.00 11.78 -12.08
C PRO A 70 -7.24 11.09 -11.52
N GLU A 71 -8.41 11.34 -12.12
CA GLU A 71 -9.71 10.76 -11.68
C GLU A 71 -9.74 9.23 -11.70
N ASP A 72 -9.07 8.63 -12.66
CA ASP A 72 -8.98 7.20 -12.89
C ASP A 72 -7.96 6.48 -11.99
N ARG A 73 -7.11 7.24 -11.32
CA ARG A 73 -6.26 6.70 -10.26
C ARG A 73 -7.02 6.58 -8.95
N ILE A 74 -7.94 5.65 -8.92
CA ILE A 74 -8.19 4.94 -7.66
C ILE A 74 -6.83 4.34 -7.29
N PRO A 75 -6.35 4.44 -6.04
CA PRO A 75 -5.22 3.66 -5.60
C PRO A 75 -5.59 2.18 -5.64
N THR A 76 -5.67 1.65 -6.85
CA THR A 76 -5.63 0.21 -7.06
C THR A 76 -4.27 -0.18 -6.55
N SER A 77 -4.27 -0.92 -5.44
CA SER A 77 -3.12 -1.62 -4.90
C SER A 77 -2.03 -1.81 -5.95
N PHE A 78 -0.96 -1.07 -5.85
CA PHE A 78 0.37 -1.17 -6.45
C PHE A 78 0.59 -2.11 -7.66
N THR A 79 -0.35 -2.21 -8.56
CA THR A 79 -0.09 -2.75 -9.89
C THR A 79 0.23 -1.59 -10.82
N THR A 80 1.34 -0.90 -10.60
CA THR A 80 1.97 -0.15 -11.68
C THR A 80 2.45 -1.18 -12.68
N ARG A 81 1.58 -1.54 -13.61
CA ARG A 81 1.97 -2.28 -14.81
C ARG A 81 2.88 -1.33 -15.59
N ALA A 82 4.19 -1.44 -15.37
CA ALA A 82 5.13 -0.84 -16.28
C ALA A 82 4.78 -1.35 -17.69
N PRO A 83 4.80 -0.50 -18.73
CA PRO A 83 4.52 -0.97 -20.09
C PRO A 83 5.47 -2.13 -20.38
N ILE A 84 4.91 -3.28 -20.74
CA ILE A 84 5.66 -4.48 -21.09
C ILE A 84 6.50 -4.12 -22.32
N GLN A 85 7.79 -3.86 -22.13
CA GLN A 85 8.64 -3.46 -23.24
C GLN A 85 9.00 -4.64 -24.15
N ARG A 86 9.08 -5.86 -23.61
CA ARG A 86 9.17 -7.14 -24.34
C ARG A 86 8.80 -8.27 -23.39
N PRO A 87 7.93 -9.21 -23.78
CA PRO A 87 7.68 -10.39 -22.95
C PRO A 87 8.99 -11.16 -22.77
N SER A 88 9.37 -11.42 -21.53
CA SER A 88 10.56 -12.25 -21.24
C SER A 88 10.37 -13.71 -21.64
N GLY A 89 9.17 -14.09 -22.03
CA GLY A 89 8.76 -15.48 -22.22
C GLY A 89 8.59 -16.23 -20.89
N ARG A 90 8.70 -15.54 -19.77
CA ARG A 90 8.52 -16.12 -18.43
C ARG A 90 7.09 -15.98 -17.96
N THR A 91 6.61 -17.01 -17.28
CA THR A 91 5.32 -17.03 -16.60
C THR A 91 5.57 -17.15 -15.09
N ILE A 92 4.94 -16.30 -14.30
CA ILE A 92 4.94 -16.40 -12.85
C ILE A 92 3.63 -17.04 -12.42
N HIS A 93 3.71 -18.22 -11.83
CA HIS A 93 2.59 -18.91 -11.20
C HIS A 93 2.52 -18.50 -9.74
N VAL A 94 1.41 -17.91 -9.35
CA VAL A 94 1.11 -17.50 -7.98
C VAL A 94 -0.05 -18.34 -7.51
N HIS A 95 0.21 -19.23 -6.57
CA HIS A 95 -0.83 -20.01 -5.91
C HIS A 95 -1.08 -19.47 -4.52
N THR A 96 -2.34 -19.17 -4.20
CA THR A 96 -2.75 -18.68 -2.88
C THR A 96 -3.78 -19.61 -2.28
N GLU A 97 -3.51 -20.12 -1.08
CA GLU A 97 -4.43 -20.89 -0.28
C GLU A 97 -4.90 -20.03 0.90
N THR A 98 -6.21 -19.94 1.11
CA THR A 98 -6.80 -19.19 2.23
C THR A 98 -7.59 -20.14 3.13
N ILE A 99 -7.26 -20.13 4.41
CA ILE A 99 -7.83 -21.04 5.43
C ILE A 99 -8.43 -20.19 6.54
N ASP A 100 -9.77 -20.19 6.68
CA ASP A 100 -10.42 -19.71 7.91
C ASP A 100 -10.26 -20.81 8.98
N THR A 101 -9.55 -20.52 10.07
CA THR A 101 -9.27 -21.49 11.13
C THR A 101 -10.50 -21.82 11.98
N GLY A 102 -11.57 -21.04 11.86
CA GLY A 102 -12.75 -21.11 12.75
C GLY A 102 -12.58 -20.33 14.04
N GLU A 103 -11.37 -19.88 14.38
CA GLU A 103 -11.14 -19.08 15.59
C GLU A 103 -11.73 -17.68 15.45
N ARG A 104 -12.34 -17.19 16.55
CA ARG A 104 -12.97 -15.87 16.65
C ARG A 104 -12.56 -15.20 17.95
N ARG A 105 -12.39 -13.87 17.92
CA ARG A 105 -12.18 -13.06 19.12
C ARG A 105 -12.72 -11.63 18.93
N GLU A 106 -13.04 -10.97 20.04
CA GLU A 106 -13.44 -9.56 20.02
C GLU A 106 -12.23 -8.64 19.94
N MET A 107 -12.25 -7.71 18.97
CA MET A 107 -11.22 -6.68 18.77
C MET A 107 -11.90 -5.38 18.36
N PHE A 108 -11.67 -4.29 19.10
CA PHE A 108 -12.28 -2.97 18.85
C PHE A 108 -13.80 -3.01 18.68
N GLY A 109 -14.50 -3.86 19.47
CA GLY A 109 -15.95 -4.03 19.40
C GLY A 109 -16.47 -4.81 18.16
N ASN A 110 -15.55 -5.45 17.43
CA ASN A 110 -15.89 -6.30 16.27
C ASN A 110 -15.42 -7.73 16.49
N THR A 111 -16.19 -8.69 15.97
CA THR A 111 -15.77 -10.09 15.97
C THR A 111 -14.76 -10.34 14.86
N ALA A 112 -13.50 -10.51 15.23
CA ALA A 112 -12.43 -10.84 14.30
C ALA A 112 -12.31 -12.36 14.10
N ARG A 113 -12.02 -12.78 12.84
CA ARG A 113 -11.73 -14.16 12.46
C ARG A 113 -10.24 -14.34 12.20
N ARG A 114 -9.70 -15.50 12.59
CA ARG A 114 -8.31 -15.85 12.28
C ARG A 114 -8.24 -16.54 10.93
N VAL A 115 -7.40 -16.02 10.06
CA VAL A 115 -7.21 -16.53 8.70
C VAL A 115 -5.72 -16.74 8.43
N ILE A 116 -5.37 -17.91 7.90
CA ILE A 116 -4.04 -18.21 7.40
C ILE A 116 -4.06 -18.13 5.88
N ILE A 117 -3.11 -17.37 5.30
CA ILE A 117 -2.95 -17.24 3.87
C ILE A 117 -1.55 -17.72 3.50
N ARG A 118 -1.48 -18.75 2.65
CA ARG A 118 -0.24 -19.28 2.10
C ARG A 118 -0.13 -18.91 0.65
N THR A 119 1.00 -18.35 0.26
CA THR A 119 1.27 -17.98 -1.12
C THR A 119 2.55 -18.65 -1.58
N THR A 120 2.48 -19.37 -2.70
CA THR A 120 3.65 -19.96 -3.36
C THR A 120 3.85 -19.28 -4.71
N LEU A 121 5.08 -18.88 -4.99
CA LEU A 121 5.48 -18.26 -6.25
C LEU A 121 6.48 -19.16 -6.96
N ARG A 122 6.18 -19.51 -8.24
CA ARG A 122 7.05 -20.29 -9.12
C ARG A 122 7.16 -19.63 -10.48
N VAL A 123 8.30 -19.76 -11.13
CA VAL A 123 8.55 -19.18 -12.45
C VAL A 123 8.77 -20.29 -13.49
N THR A 124 8.20 -20.12 -14.68
CA THR A 124 8.39 -21.01 -15.82
C THR A 124 8.99 -20.22 -17.00
N PRO A 125 10.09 -20.63 -17.64
CA PRO A 125 10.93 -21.78 -17.30
C PRO A 125 11.48 -21.69 -15.87
N GLU A 126 11.71 -22.86 -15.26
CA GLU A 126 12.09 -22.96 -13.86
C GLU A 126 13.31 -22.10 -13.51
N ASP A 127 13.15 -21.24 -12.52
CA ASP A 127 14.21 -20.40 -11.99
C ASP A 127 14.05 -20.35 -10.45
N ASP A 128 14.77 -21.23 -9.77
CA ASP A 128 14.74 -21.33 -8.32
C ASP A 128 15.07 -20.02 -7.60
N ALA A 129 15.92 -19.18 -8.22
CA ALA A 129 16.29 -17.89 -7.65
C ALA A 129 15.13 -16.86 -7.63
N ARG A 130 14.02 -17.16 -8.31
CA ARG A 130 12.84 -16.32 -8.39
C ARG A 130 11.60 -16.98 -7.78
N SER A 131 11.77 -18.14 -7.15
CA SER A 131 10.70 -18.81 -6.41
C SER A 131 10.65 -18.29 -4.97
N GLY A 132 9.50 -18.44 -4.34
CA GLY A 132 9.30 -18.01 -2.96
C GLY A 132 8.03 -18.58 -2.36
N GLU A 133 7.95 -18.51 -1.06
CA GLU A 133 6.79 -18.90 -0.27
C GLU A 133 6.54 -17.83 0.78
N ALA A 134 5.28 -17.56 1.07
CA ALA A 134 4.89 -16.68 2.15
C ALA A 134 3.71 -17.27 2.91
N GLU A 135 3.74 -17.15 4.22
CA GLU A 135 2.60 -17.45 5.09
C GLU A 135 2.24 -16.18 5.87
N SER A 136 0.96 -15.85 5.90
CA SER A 136 0.40 -14.80 6.74
C SER A 136 -0.61 -15.45 7.68
N ASP A 137 -0.47 -15.18 8.97
CA ASP A 137 -1.43 -15.55 10.01
C ASP A 137 -2.01 -14.24 10.57
N GLY A 138 -3.31 -14.04 10.42
CA GLY A 138 -3.91 -12.77 10.74
C GLY A 138 -5.31 -12.82 11.29
N TRP A 139 -5.67 -11.72 11.97
CA TRP A 139 -7.00 -11.46 12.49
C TRP A 139 -7.66 -10.38 11.64
N TYR A 140 -8.83 -10.71 11.09
CA TYR A 140 -9.56 -9.87 10.14
C TYR A 140 -10.98 -9.65 10.62
N ILE A 141 -11.48 -8.43 10.48
CA ILE A 141 -12.90 -8.09 10.65
C ILE A 141 -13.56 -7.88 9.29
N ASP A 142 -14.88 -7.83 9.26
CA ASP A 142 -15.59 -7.38 8.06
C ASP A 142 -15.14 -5.96 7.72
N PRO A 143 -14.88 -5.68 6.45
CA PRO A 143 -14.27 -4.42 6.09
C PRO A 143 -15.23 -3.25 6.37
N PRO A 144 -14.80 -2.20 7.10
CA PRO A 144 -15.54 -0.98 7.29
C PRO A 144 -15.99 -0.35 5.97
N ALA A 145 -17.12 0.37 5.98
CA ALA A 145 -17.68 0.97 4.77
C ALA A 145 -16.68 1.93 4.08
N ALA A 146 -15.94 2.74 4.86
CA ALA A 146 -14.91 3.64 4.36
C ALA A 146 -13.75 2.87 3.71
N TRP A 147 -13.34 1.76 4.32
CA TRP A 147 -12.29 0.91 3.75
C TRP A 147 -12.71 0.30 2.42
N ARG A 148 -13.95 -0.20 2.31
CA ARG A 148 -14.50 -0.73 1.05
C ARG A 148 -14.57 0.31 -0.06
N ALA A 149 -14.91 1.56 0.29
CA ALA A 149 -14.99 2.66 -0.67
C ALA A 149 -13.61 3.01 -1.27
N LEU A 150 -12.55 2.93 -0.46
CA LEU A 150 -11.18 3.22 -0.90
C LEU A 150 -10.50 2.01 -1.56
N HIS A 151 -10.86 0.79 -1.12
CA HIS A 151 -10.25 -0.47 -1.58
C HIS A 151 -11.31 -1.43 -2.14
N PRO A 152 -11.97 -1.09 -3.27
CA PRO A 152 -13.09 -1.87 -3.78
C PRO A 152 -12.73 -3.30 -4.19
N LEU A 153 -11.46 -3.54 -4.54
CA LEU A 153 -10.95 -4.86 -4.93
C LEU A 153 -9.50 -5.01 -4.44
N ARG A 154 -9.28 -5.87 -3.47
CA ARG A 154 -7.91 -6.31 -3.16
C ARG A 154 -7.50 -7.40 -4.16
N GLY A 155 -6.62 -7.04 -5.08
CA GLY A 155 -5.87 -8.02 -5.87
C GLY A 155 -4.67 -8.56 -5.07
N HIS A 156 -4.03 -9.61 -5.58
CA HIS A 156 -2.76 -10.08 -5.04
C HIS A 156 -1.70 -8.96 -5.12
N ALA A 157 -1.21 -8.49 -3.98
CA ALA A 157 -0.11 -7.53 -3.92
C ALA A 157 1.22 -8.26 -4.13
N ILE A 158 1.54 -8.56 -5.39
CA ILE A 158 2.82 -9.18 -5.77
C ILE A 158 3.52 -8.25 -6.74
N PHE A 159 4.78 -7.93 -6.43
CA PHE A 159 5.64 -7.22 -7.36
C PHE A 159 6.05 -8.16 -8.50
N ILE A 160 5.45 -7.96 -9.66
CA ILE A 160 5.78 -8.67 -10.90
C ILE A 160 6.62 -7.74 -11.74
N SER A 161 7.77 -8.21 -12.20
CA SER A 161 8.58 -7.51 -13.19
C SER A 161 7.72 -7.31 -14.46
N GLY A 162 7.78 -6.12 -15.07
CA GLY A 162 6.87 -5.73 -16.15
C GLY A 162 6.97 -6.58 -17.45
N ASP A 163 7.93 -7.49 -17.53
CA ASP A 163 8.21 -8.38 -18.65
C ASP A 163 7.72 -9.83 -18.43
N GLU A 164 7.07 -10.12 -17.30
CA GLU A 164 6.58 -11.44 -16.92
C GLU A 164 5.05 -11.52 -16.93
N THR A 165 4.52 -12.70 -17.29
CA THR A 165 3.08 -12.94 -17.32
C THR A 165 2.63 -13.62 -16.03
N PRO A 166 1.79 -13.00 -15.20
CA PRO A 166 1.28 -13.63 -14.00
C PRO A 166 0.11 -14.57 -14.30
N VAL A 167 0.12 -15.74 -13.65
CA VAL A 167 -0.99 -16.68 -13.59
C VAL A 167 -1.33 -16.90 -12.12
N PHE A 168 -2.54 -16.53 -11.74
CA PHE A 168 -3.04 -16.64 -10.36
C PHE A 168 -3.96 -17.84 -10.23
N THR A 169 -3.79 -18.61 -9.15
CA THR A 169 -4.68 -19.70 -8.77
C THR A 169 -4.98 -19.58 -7.29
N ASP A 170 -6.26 -19.61 -6.92
CA ASP A 170 -6.72 -19.48 -5.55
C ASP A 170 -7.35 -20.79 -5.07
N ALA A 171 -7.09 -21.17 -3.83
CA ALA A 171 -7.75 -22.24 -3.10
C ALA A 171 -8.37 -21.68 -1.81
N GLY A 172 -9.63 -22.01 -1.57
CA GLY A 172 -10.40 -21.46 -0.46
C GLY A 172 -11.03 -20.09 -0.76
N PRO A 173 -11.81 -19.54 0.18
CA PRO A 173 -12.44 -18.24 0.04
C PRO A 173 -11.40 -17.12 0.10
N ARG A 174 -11.47 -16.17 -0.85
CA ARG A 174 -10.57 -15.00 -0.83
C ARG A 174 -10.81 -14.15 0.41
N GLU A 175 -9.75 -13.85 1.16
CA GLU A 175 -9.84 -12.93 2.30
C GLU A 175 -9.92 -11.48 1.82
N ASN A 176 -11.02 -10.81 2.14
CA ASN A 176 -11.30 -9.41 1.79
C ASN A 176 -11.54 -8.53 3.03
N GLY A 177 -11.34 -9.07 4.23
CA GLY A 177 -11.53 -8.36 5.49
C GLY A 177 -10.51 -7.25 5.72
N PHE A 178 -10.80 -6.42 6.70
CA PHE A 178 -9.85 -5.44 7.21
C PHE A 178 -8.91 -6.11 8.20
N PRO A 179 -7.58 -6.08 7.98
CA PRO A 179 -6.60 -6.70 8.86
C PRO A 179 -6.42 -5.88 10.14
N LEU A 180 -6.57 -6.52 11.29
CA LEU A 180 -6.28 -5.90 12.59
C LEU A 180 -4.92 -6.31 13.16
N LEU A 181 -4.52 -7.54 12.92
CA LEU A 181 -3.21 -8.07 13.29
C LEU A 181 -2.80 -9.09 12.24
N VAL A 182 -1.63 -8.91 11.66
CA VAL A 182 -1.08 -9.86 10.68
C VAL A 182 0.39 -10.08 10.97
N SER A 183 0.77 -11.33 11.15
CA SER A 183 2.16 -11.77 11.13
C SER A 183 2.42 -12.47 9.80
N LYS A 184 3.46 -12.07 9.09
CA LYS A 184 3.83 -12.63 7.80
C LYS A 184 5.28 -13.10 7.83
N THR A 185 5.51 -14.34 7.41
CA THR A 185 6.83 -14.89 7.13
C THR A 185 6.97 -15.13 5.64
N GLU A 186 8.05 -14.64 5.05
CA GLU A 186 8.35 -14.76 3.62
C GLU A 186 9.72 -15.42 3.43
N HIS A 187 9.76 -16.48 2.64
CA HIS A 187 10.97 -17.18 2.21
C HIS A 187 11.21 -16.88 0.73
N SER A 188 12.14 -15.98 0.44
CA SER A 188 12.53 -15.64 -0.93
C SER A 188 13.87 -16.26 -1.28
N ARG A 189 14.00 -16.81 -2.49
CA ARG A 189 15.23 -17.36 -3.02
C ARG A 189 15.89 -16.35 -3.95
N PHE A 190 17.20 -16.25 -3.90
CA PHE A 190 17.98 -15.37 -4.76
C PHE A 190 19.39 -15.91 -4.97
N ARG A 191 20.07 -15.45 -6.04
CA ARG A 191 21.48 -15.76 -6.25
C ARG A 191 22.35 -14.64 -5.67
N ASP A 192 23.35 -15.02 -4.86
CA ASP A 192 24.36 -14.08 -4.37
C ASP A 192 25.30 -13.62 -5.52
N ALA A 193 26.19 -12.69 -5.22
CA ALA A 193 27.16 -12.17 -6.20
C ALA A 193 28.11 -13.24 -6.80
N LYS A 194 28.19 -14.41 -6.15
CA LYS A 194 28.98 -15.58 -6.63
C LYS A 194 28.12 -16.58 -7.41
N GLY A 195 26.82 -16.30 -7.61
CA GLY A 195 25.88 -17.18 -8.29
C GLY A 195 25.28 -18.30 -7.43
N ASN A 196 25.61 -18.39 -6.13
CA ASN A 196 25.08 -19.41 -5.24
C ASN A 196 23.62 -19.11 -4.88
N LEU A 197 22.77 -20.12 -4.90
CA LEU A 197 21.39 -20.00 -4.42
C LEU A 197 21.37 -19.77 -2.90
N ARG A 198 20.65 -18.76 -2.47
CA ARG A 198 20.44 -18.38 -1.08
C ARG A 198 18.94 -18.28 -0.78
N VAL A 199 18.59 -18.51 0.47
CA VAL A 199 17.24 -18.26 0.98
C VAL A 199 17.32 -17.09 1.96
N ARG A 200 16.39 -16.16 1.82
CA ARG A 200 16.18 -15.07 2.79
C ARG A 200 14.82 -15.28 3.44
N THR A 201 14.80 -15.35 4.75
CA THR A 201 13.58 -15.28 5.54
C THR A 201 13.37 -13.83 5.99
N THR A 202 12.17 -13.34 5.80
CA THR A 202 11.77 -12.00 6.25
C THR A 202 10.47 -12.11 7.02
N GLU A 203 10.44 -11.51 8.19
CA GLU A 203 9.27 -11.49 9.07
C GLU A 203 8.74 -10.07 9.17
N TYR A 204 7.42 -9.94 9.10
CA TYR A 204 6.68 -8.70 9.23
C TYR A 204 5.55 -8.91 10.22
N ARG A 205 5.26 -7.87 10.99
CA ARG A 205 4.06 -7.81 11.82
C ARG A 205 3.42 -6.44 11.67
N ASP A 206 2.15 -6.47 11.34
CA ASP A 206 1.29 -5.30 11.25
C ASP A 206 0.21 -5.43 12.32
N GLU A 207 0.07 -4.43 13.18
CA GLU A 207 -0.90 -4.40 14.26
C GLU A 207 -1.64 -3.07 14.30
N VAL A 208 -2.95 -3.12 14.20
CA VAL A 208 -3.81 -1.97 14.47
C VAL A 208 -3.92 -1.81 15.97
N THR A 209 -3.50 -0.64 16.47
CA THR A 209 -3.50 -0.31 17.90
C THR A 209 -4.64 0.63 18.28
N GLU A 210 -5.17 1.37 17.33
CA GLU A 210 -6.35 2.23 17.49
C GLU A 210 -7.26 2.06 16.27
N PHE A 211 -8.57 2.09 16.50
CA PHE A 211 -9.57 1.93 15.45
C PHE A 211 -10.84 2.70 15.83
N SER A 212 -11.36 3.53 14.91
CA SER A 212 -12.58 4.30 15.10
C SER A 212 -13.28 4.54 13.76
N GLU A 213 -14.59 4.42 13.75
CA GLU A 213 -15.49 4.78 12.63
C GLU A 213 -16.28 6.07 12.93
N GLU A 214 -15.83 6.87 13.90
CA GLU A 214 -16.45 8.16 14.20
C GLU A 214 -16.30 9.14 13.03
N PRO A 215 -17.24 10.10 12.88
CA PRO A 215 -17.17 11.11 11.83
C PRO A 215 -15.84 11.88 11.84
N LEU A 216 -15.25 12.05 10.67
CA LEU A 216 -14.02 12.81 10.48
C LEU A 216 -14.32 14.20 9.91
N ASP A 217 -13.51 15.19 10.32
CA ASP A 217 -13.54 16.52 9.73
C ASP A 217 -12.97 16.51 8.32
N THR A 218 -13.68 17.14 7.38
CA THR A 218 -13.24 17.31 5.99
C THR A 218 -11.96 18.11 5.86
N ASP A 219 -11.67 19.02 6.81
CA ASP A 219 -10.45 19.83 6.83
C ASP A 219 -9.19 18.98 7.02
N LEU A 220 -9.31 17.74 7.49
CA LEU A 220 -8.18 16.80 7.53
C LEU A 220 -7.63 16.44 6.14
N PHE A 221 -8.44 16.59 5.08
CA PHE A 221 -8.11 16.15 3.72
C PHE A 221 -7.66 17.29 2.80
N VAL A 222 -7.30 18.43 3.38
CA VAL A 222 -6.65 19.57 2.72
C VAL A 222 -5.45 20.03 3.54
N PRO A 223 -4.47 20.70 2.93
CA PRO A 223 -3.37 21.28 3.72
C PRO A 223 -3.91 22.33 4.70
N PRO A 224 -3.43 22.36 5.96
CA PRO A 224 -3.80 23.39 6.92
C PRO A 224 -3.51 24.77 6.36
N ARG A 225 -4.36 25.76 6.70
CA ARG A 225 -4.29 27.14 6.17
C ARG A 225 -3.00 27.87 6.49
N ASP A 226 -2.34 27.47 7.55
CA ASP A 226 -1.09 28.03 8.07
C ASP A 226 0.17 27.33 7.53
N PHE A 227 -0.01 26.38 6.56
CA PHE A 227 1.10 25.72 5.86
C PHE A 227 1.45 26.48 4.60
N GLU A 228 2.76 26.65 4.38
CA GLU A 228 3.27 27.28 3.16
C GLU A 228 3.40 26.25 2.03
N ARG A 229 2.95 26.63 0.83
CA ARG A 229 3.15 25.82 -0.36
C ARG A 229 4.57 26.01 -0.90
N VAL A 230 5.31 24.90 -1.02
CA VAL A 230 6.68 24.90 -1.55
C VAL A 230 6.79 24.03 -2.79
N SER A 231 7.83 24.24 -3.58
CA SER A 231 8.11 23.41 -4.77
C SER A 231 8.69 22.04 -4.43
N ARG A 232 9.25 21.88 -3.23
CA ARG A 232 9.90 20.66 -2.73
C ARG A 232 9.93 20.69 -1.21
N LEU A 233 9.72 19.54 -0.58
CA LEU A 233 9.82 19.41 0.86
C LEU A 233 11.29 19.44 1.33
N PRO A 234 11.54 19.92 2.57
CA PRO A 234 12.87 19.87 3.17
C PRO A 234 13.44 18.44 3.20
N GLY A 235 14.74 18.29 2.94
CA GLY A 235 15.42 16.98 2.94
C GLY A 235 15.16 16.07 1.75
N GLU A 236 14.24 16.41 0.84
CA GLU A 236 14.06 15.65 -0.38
C GLU A 236 15.20 15.90 -1.38
N PRO A 237 15.71 14.86 -2.06
CA PRO A 237 16.73 15.03 -3.09
C PRO A 237 16.18 15.89 -4.24
N ALA A 238 17.05 16.70 -4.84
CA ALA A 238 16.68 17.47 -6.02
C ALA A 238 16.30 16.51 -7.16
N ILE A 239 15.08 16.65 -7.69
CA ILE A 239 14.68 15.89 -8.87
C ILE A 239 15.53 16.37 -10.05
N PRO A 240 16.28 15.49 -10.76
CA PRO A 240 17.07 15.87 -11.92
C PRO A 240 16.23 16.62 -12.94
N PHE A 241 16.79 17.66 -13.57
CA PHE A 241 16.08 18.52 -14.52
C PHE A 241 15.36 17.73 -15.63
N ALA A 242 16.02 16.70 -16.18
CA ALA A 242 15.43 15.84 -17.20
C ALA A 242 14.15 15.10 -16.73
N LEU A 243 14.13 14.69 -15.46
CA LEU A 243 12.95 14.04 -14.89
C LEU A 243 11.83 15.05 -14.61
N ARG A 244 12.17 16.29 -14.21
CA ARG A 244 11.20 17.40 -14.07
C ARG A 244 10.51 17.73 -15.39
N LEU A 245 11.26 17.80 -16.49
CA LEU A 245 10.70 18.01 -17.83
C LEU A 245 9.73 16.89 -18.20
N ARG A 246 10.10 15.63 -17.95
CA ARG A 246 9.25 14.47 -18.25
C ARG A 246 7.94 14.47 -17.46
N ILE A 247 8.00 14.81 -16.17
CA ILE A 247 6.81 14.95 -15.31
C ILE A 247 5.96 16.16 -15.78
N GLY A 248 6.58 17.29 -16.09
CA GLY A 248 5.91 18.48 -16.61
C GLY A 248 5.17 18.20 -17.92
N TRP A 249 5.78 17.47 -18.85
CA TRP A 249 5.16 17.07 -20.12
C TRP A 249 4.00 16.09 -19.93
N GLN A 250 4.09 15.14 -19.00
CA GLN A 250 3.00 14.25 -18.68
C GLN A 250 1.80 15.00 -18.09
N ASN A 251 2.05 15.93 -17.17
CA ASN A 251 1.00 16.77 -16.58
C ASN A 251 0.36 17.72 -17.63
N LEU A 252 1.12 18.23 -18.59
CA LEU A 252 0.61 19.08 -19.67
C LEU A 252 -0.25 18.28 -20.66
N LYS A 253 0.17 17.06 -21.02
CA LYS A 253 -0.63 16.15 -21.85
C LYS A 253 -1.98 15.83 -21.21
N HIS A 254 -2.00 15.54 -19.91
CA HIS A 254 -3.26 15.25 -19.19
C HIS A 254 -4.20 16.47 -19.15
N LYS A 255 -3.67 17.69 -18.99
CA LYS A 255 -4.49 18.93 -19.07
C LYS A 255 -5.04 19.23 -20.46
N LEU A 256 -4.38 18.77 -21.53
CA LEU A 256 -4.83 18.99 -22.91
C LEU A 256 -5.85 17.92 -23.37
N ILE A 257 -5.86 16.74 -22.77
CA ILE A 257 -6.81 15.66 -23.08
C ILE A 257 -8.10 15.80 -22.26
N ALA A 258 -8.06 16.51 -21.11
CA ALA A 258 -9.20 16.74 -20.24
C ALA A 258 -10.03 18.00 -20.60
N ARG A 259 -9.76 18.62 -21.76
CA ARG A 259 -10.60 19.66 -22.40
C ARG A 259 -11.26 19.10 -23.65
#